data_e98e411227d3f94ad4f31ed87942056f
#
_entry.id   e98e411227d3f94ad4f31ed87942056f
#
_cell.length_a   1.000
_cell.length_b   1.000
_cell.length_c   1.000
_cell.angle_alpha   90.00
_cell.angle_beta   90.00
_cell.angle_gamma   90.00
#
_symmetry.space_group_name_H-M   'P 1'
#
loop_
_entity.id
_entity.type
_entity.pdbx_description
1 polymer ?
#
loop_
_entity_poly.entity_id
_entity_poly.type
_entity_poly.pdbx_seq_one_letter_code
_entity_poly.pdbx_strand_id
1 'polypeptide(L)'
;MNEVKTPKKPLIVYYAIAILVVLLINTLLVPMVSQARVKYVDYGTFIQMTEEDKISEVQVQDNQIVFITKEDEANKNAVYYRTGKMDDPELTSRLSEHGVRFDKEIVEETSPLLSFLLSFVFPIVLFIALGQLLTRQMMKRMGGGKDAMSFGMGNSNAKVYVKDSAGSIKFDDVAGEDEAKENLSEIVNYLHDPSKYRDIGASMPKGILLVGPPGTGKTMLAKAVAGEANVPIFSISGSEFVEMFVGMGASKVRDLFKQAKEKAPCIVFIDEIDAIGKKRDGGKFGGGNDEREQTLNQLLTEMDGFEGSNGVIILAATNRPESLDPALTRPGRFDRRVPVELPDLQGREAILRVHAKKIKTEPNINYAQIARMASGASGAELANIVNEAALRAVRNHRTAASQADMEESIEVVIAGYQKKNAILTDKEKSIVSYHEIGHALVAALQSHSAPVQKITIVPRTSGALGYTMQVDEGNHYLMTKDEIINKIATLTAGRVAEEIVFGSITTGASNDIEQATKLARAMITRYGMSDEFGMVAMETVENAYLGGDTSLSCSAETQARIDALVVSIVKEQYQKATQILTDNRAKLDELAKYLYEKETITGEEFMNILNKKEA
;
A
#
# COMPACT_ATOMS: atom_id res chain seq x y z
N MET A 1 22.98 13.48 2.11
CA MET A 1 22.27 13.89 3.35
C MET A 1 21.02 14.63 2.92
N ASN A 2 19.86 13.97 2.97
CA ASN A 2 18.59 14.55 2.55
C ASN A 2 17.88 15.06 3.79
N GLU A 3 17.64 16.38 3.84
CA GLU A 3 16.83 17.00 4.88
C GLU A 3 15.40 16.44 4.83
N VAL A 4 15.02 15.79 5.92
CA VAL A 4 13.62 15.41 6.17
C VAL A 4 12.86 16.69 6.51
N LYS A 5 12.10 17.23 5.57
CA LYS A 5 11.16 18.33 5.84
C LYS A 5 10.04 17.80 6.72
N THR A 6 10.01 18.25 7.97
CA THR A 6 8.90 18.02 8.88
C THR A 6 7.59 18.55 8.26
N PRO A 7 6.47 17.81 8.37
CA PRO A 7 5.19 18.27 7.84
C PRO A 7 4.75 19.54 8.55
N LYS A 8 4.57 20.64 7.80
CA LYS A 8 4.03 21.89 8.33
C LYS A 8 2.58 21.63 8.74
N LYS A 9 2.29 21.72 10.03
CA LYS A 9 0.90 21.62 10.52
C LYS A 9 0.05 22.72 9.87
N PRO A 10 -1.19 22.41 9.45
CA PRO A 10 -2.06 23.39 8.80
C PRO A 10 -2.30 24.59 9.70
N LEU A 11 -2.40 25.78 9.13
CA LEU A 11 -2.53 27.06 9.84
C LEU A 11 -3.71 27.07 10.82
N ILE A 12 -4.77 26.32 10.50
CA ILE A 12 -5.96 26.14 11.33
C ILE A 12 -5.65 25.55 12.72
N VAL A 13 -4.62 24.71 12.84
CA VAL A 13 -4.18 24.13 14.12
C VAL A 13 -3.57 25.22 15.01
N TYR A 14 -2.84 26.17 14.45
CA TYR A 14 -2.26 27.29 15.20
C TYR A 14 -3.35 28.26 15.68
N TYR A 15 -4.38 28.52 14.86
CA TYR A 15 -5.54 29.31 15.27
C TYR A 15 -6.36 28.61 16.35
N ALA A 16 -6.59 27.30 16.22
CA ALA A 16 -7.30 26.53 17.25
C ALA A 16 -6.54 26.51 18.58
N ILE A 17 -5.22 26.38 18.55
CA ILE A 17 -4.36 26.43 19.75
C ILE A 17 -4.40 27.85 20.37
N ALA A 18 -4.32 28.91 19.55
CA ALA A 18 -4.37 30.28 20.03
C ALA A 18 -5.72 30.60 20.71
N ILE A 19 -6.84 30.18 20.12
CA ILE A 19 -8.18 30.33 20.72
C ILE A 19 -8.28 29.54 22.01
N LEU A 20 -7.77 28.31 22.05
CA LEU A 20 -7.76 27.49 23.26
C LEU A 20 -6.94 28.13 24.38
N VAL A 21 -5.77 28.71 24.06
CA VAL A 21 -4.91 29.42 25.03
C VAL A 21 -5.60 30.67 25.56
N VAL A 22 -6.25 31.47 24.73
CA VAL A 22 -7.02 32.65 25.15
C VAL A 22 -8.19 32.26 26.06
N LEU A 23 -8.93 31.20 25.70
CA LEU A 23 -9.99 30.65 26.55
C LEU A 23 -9.46 30.17 27.90
N LEU A 24 -8.33 29.50 27.91
CA LEU A 24 -7.70 28.96 29.11
C LEU A 24 -7.17 30.08 30.04
N ILE A 25 -6.61 31.13 29.48
CA ILE A 25 -6.20 32.33 30.22
C ILE A 25 -7.42 33.02 30.83
N ASN A 26 -8.50 33.19 30.08
CA ASN A 26 -9.68 33.91 30.55
C ASN A 26 -10.50 33.12 31.57
N THR A 27 -10.52 31.77 31.49
CA THR A 27 -11.29 30.93 32.40
C THR A 27 -10.52 30.49 33.65
N LEU A 28 -9.19 30.39 33.58
CA LEU A 28 -8.36 29.89 34.69
C LEU A 28 -7.49 30.97 35.35
N LEU A 29 -6.78 31.79 34.56
CA LEU A 29 -5.81 32.75 35.09
C LEU A 29 -6.46 34.02 35.66
N VAL A 30 -7.45 34.58 34.97
CA VAL A 30 -8.11 35.82 35.41
C VAL A 30 -8.84 35.64 36.73
N PRO A 31 -9.64 34.57 36.97
CA PRO A 31 -10.26 34.31 38.28
C PRO A 31 -9.25 34.02 39.39
N MET A 32 -8.15 33.34 39.06
CA MET A 32 -7.13 32.97 40.05
C MET A 32 -6.37 34.19 40.59
N VAL A 33 -6.14 35.20 39.77
CA VAL A 33 -5.49 36.45 40.19
C VAL A 33 -6.44 37.35 40.98
N SER A 34 -7.74 37.35 40.65
CA SER A 34 -8.74 38.15 41.39
C SER A 34 -9.11 37.58 42.74
N GLN A 35 -9.02 36.28 42.99
CA GLN A 35 -9.35 35.63 44.27
C GLN A 35 -8.23 35.67 45.32
N ALA A 36 -7.00 35.99 44.95
CA ALA A 36 -5.83 35.90 45.84
C ALA A 36 -5.78 36.95 46.96
N ARG A 37 -6.76 37.88 47.04
CA ARG A 37 -6.78 38.98 48.05
C ARG A 37 -8.07 39.06 48.87
N VAL A 38 -8.90 38.02 48.83
CA VAL A 38 -10.17 38.00 49.57
C VAL A 38 -10.18 36.91 50.61
N LYS A 39 -10.44 37.24 51.89
CA LYS A 39 -10.63 36.29 52.97
C LYS A 39 -12.12 36.19 53.33
N TYR A 40 -12.60 34.96 53.44
CA TYR A 40 -13.98 34.70 53.88
C TYR A 40 -14.04 34.56 55.39
N VAL A 41 -14.98 35.26 56.02
CA VAL A 41 -15.26 35.19 57.45
C VAL A 41 -16.77 34.99 57.69
N ASP A 42 -17.15 34.43 58.82
CA ASP A 42 -18.57 34.32 59.20
C ASP A 42 -19.13 35.65 59.65
N TYR A 43 -20.48 35.76 59.61
CA TYR A 43 -21.16 37.01 60.00
C TYR A 43 -20.96 37.37 61.51
N GLY A 44 -20.84 36.38 62.36
CA GLY A 44 -20.55 36.61 63.77
C GLY A 44 -19.19 37.25 64.02
N THR A 45 -18.16 36.77 63.28
CA THR A 45 -16.82 37.38 63.34
C THR A 45 -16.83 38.80 62.77
N PHE A 46 -17.63 39.08 61.73
CA PHE A 46 -17.80 40.46 61.22
C PHE A 46 -18.40 41.38 62.27
N ILE A 47 -19.46 40.97 63.00
CA ILE A 47 -20.08 41.77 64.08
C ILE A 47 -19.08 41.99 65.22
N GLN A 48 -18.37 40.93 65.66
CA GLN A 48 -17.35 41.05 66.68
C GLN A 48 -16.24 42.05 66.27
N MET A 49 -15.77 42.00 65.08
CA MET A 49 -14.75 42.93 64.54
C MET A 49 -15.29 44.38 64.47
N THR A 50 -16.61 44.56 64.25
CA THR A 50 -17.25 45.87 64.25
C THR A 50 -17.27 46.43 65.70
N GLU A 51 -17.68 45.63 66.70
CA GLU A 51 -17.72 45.98 68.10
C GLU A 51 -16.33 46.25 68.72
N GLU A 52 -15.30 45.61 68.20
CA GLU A 52 -13.90 45.84 68.57
C GLU A 52 -13.24 47.03 67.81
N ASP A 53 -14.02 47.86 67.15
CA ASP A 53 -13.56 49.03 66.37
C ASP A 53 -12.45 48.71 65.30
N LYS A 54 -12.36 47.46 64.84
CA LYS A 54 -11.33 47.01 63.91
C LYS A 54 -11.63 47.28 62.42
N ILE A 55 -12.89 47.55 62.08
CA ILE A 55 -13.32 47.76 60.70
C ILE A 55 -13.20 49.24 60.35
N SER A 56 -12.71 49.50 59.18
CA SER A 56 -12.57 50.85 58.58
C SER A 56 -13.69 51.22 57.60
N GLU A 57 -13.96 50.31 56.69
CA GLU A 57 -14.95 50.53 55.63
C GLU A 57 -15.73 49.27 55.32
N VAL A 58 -17.04 49.42 55.11
CA VAL A 58 -17.96 48.31 54.78
C VAL A 58 -18.76 48.68 53.54
N GLN A 59 -18.74 47.77 52.55
CA GLN A 59 -19.58 47.82 51.36
C GLN A 59 -20.65 46.73 51.43
N VAL A 60 -21.90 47.14 51.51
CA VAL A 60 -23.03 46.24 51.56
C VAL A 60 -23.53 45.97 50.14
N GLN A 61 -23.40 44.73 49.72
CA GLN A 61 -23.92 44.22 48.46
C GLN A 61 -25.22 43.43 48.68
N ASP A 62 -25.91 43.01 47.61
CA ASP A 62 -27.22 42.37 47.75
C ASP A 62 -27.18 41.07 48.56
N ASN A 63 -26.16 40.22 48.34
CA ASN A 63 -26.02 38.89 48.98
C ASN A 63 -24.83 38.77 49.93
N GLN A 64 -23.96 39.79 50.03
CA GLN A 64 -22.72 39.75 50.79
C GLN A 64 -22.32 41.11 51.29
N ILE A 65 -21.46 41.11 52.31
CA ILE A 65 -20.84 42.31 52.85
C ILE A 65 -19.33 42.17 52.62
N VAL A 66 -18.73 43.18 52.00
CA VAL A 66 -17.28 43.26 51.83
C VAL A 66 -16.76 44.36 52.73
N PHE A 67 -15.70 44.10 53.49
CA PHE A 67 -15.15 45.08 54.41
C PHE A 67 -13.61 45.00 54.45
N ILE A 68 -13.01 46.09 54.98
CA ILE A 68 -11.57 46.20 55.18
C ILE A 68 -11.30 46.61 56.63
N THR A 69 -10.23 46.07 57.21
CA THR A 69 -9.83 46.43 58.60
C THR A 69 -8.95 47.70 58.57
N LYS A 70 -8.90 48.40 59.75
CA LYS A 70 -8.04 49.60 59.92
C LYS A 70 -6.55 49.27 59.75
N GLU A 71 -6.14 48.03 60.09
CA GLU A 71 -4.76 47.53 59.91
C GLU A 71 -4.42 47.31 58.43
N ASP A 72 -5.34 46.76 57.66
CA ASP A 72 -5.15 46.47 56.26
C ASP A 72 -5.28 47.74 55.38
N GLU A 73 -6.08 48.70 55.77
CA GLU A 73 -6.18 50.00 55.09
C GLU A 73 -4.85 50.78 55.16
N ALA A 74 -4.12 50.69 56.26
CA ALA A 74 -2.80 51.29 56.45
C ALA A 74 -1.70 50.66 55.61
N ASN A 75 -1.86 49.41 55.20
CA ASN A 75 -0.93 48.66 54.39
C ASN A 75 -1.32 48.74 52.91
N LYS A 76 -0.44 49.19 52.04
CA LYS A 76 -0.66 49.31 50.59
C LYS A 76 -1.08 47.98 49.87
N ASN A 77 -1.16 46.86 50.59
CA ASN A 77 -1.65 45.56 50.15
C ASN A 77 -2.94 45.18 50.90
N ALA A 78 -3.99 45.96 50.70
CA ALA A 78 -5.27 45.77 51.36
C ALA A 78 -5.84 44.34 51.11
N VAL A 79 -6.14 43.65 52.17
CA VAL A 79 -6.88 42.38 52.19
C VAL A 79 -8.34 42.69 52.40
N TYR A 80 -9.20 42.28 51.47
CA TYR A 80 -10.64 42.46 51.62
C TYR A 80 -11.23 41.21 52.29
N TYR A 81 -12.12 41.46 53.24
CA TYR A 81 -12.88 40.43 53.93
C TYR A 81 -14.28 40.36 53.34
N ARG A 82 -14.82 39.17 53.25
CA ARG A 82 -16.15 38.96 52.70
C ARG A 82 -16.96 38.04 53.62
N THR A 83 -18.20 38.44 53.92
CA THR A 83 -19.16 37.65 54.67
C THR A 83 -20.51 37.62 54.00
N GLY A 84 -21.32 36.61 54.23
CA GLY A 84 -22.71 36.55 53.77
C GLY A 84 -23.55 37.63 54.47
N LYS A 85 -24.46 38.28 53.74
CA LYS A 85 -25.40 39.21 54.31
C LYS A 85 -26.50 38.45 55.04
N MET A 86 -26.77 38.85 56.29
CA MET A 86 -27.94 38.42 57.09
C MET A 86 -28.93 39.59 57.18
N ASP A 87 -30.22 39.26 57.41
CA ASP A 87 -31.24 40.27 57.64
C ASP A 87 -31.10 40.78 59.12
N ASP A 88 -30.28 41.80 59.25
CA ASP A 88 -30.03 42.47 60.54
C ASP A 88 -30.49 43.94 60.47
N PRO A 89 -31.66 44.28 61.02
CA PRO A 89 -32.18 45.66 61.03
C PRO A 89 -31.31 46.65 61.79
N GLU A 90 -30.47 46.18 62.74
CA GLU A 90 -29.61 47.03 63.53
C GLU A 90 -28.22 47.26 62.94
N LEU A 91 -27.90 46.60 61.80
CA LEU A 91 -26.58 46.68 61.22
C LEU A 91 -26.11 48.09 60.92
N THR A 92 -27.00 48.95 60.37
CA THR A 92 -26.67 50.32 60.05
C THR A 92 -26.45 51.17 61.31
N SER A 93 -27.20 50.92 62.38
CA SER A 93 -27.02 51.64 63.65
C SER A 93 -25.69 51.27 64.28
N ARG A 94 -25.35 49.96 64.37
CA ARG A 94 -24.06 49.47 64.87
C ARG A 94 -22.87 50.00 64.09
N LEU A 95 -22.92 50.00 62.75
CA LEU A 95 -21.84 50.55 61.95
C LEU A 95 -21.65 52.03 62.17
N SER A 96 -22.75 52.79 62.36
CA SER A 96 -22.72 54.22 62.69
C SER A 96 -22.18 54.53 64.07
N GLU A 97 -22.54 53.75 65.07
CA GLU A 97 -22.08 53.90 66.46
C GLU A 97 -20.57 53.70 66.59
N HIS A 98 -20.01 52.74 65.83
CA HIS A 98 -18.58 52.45 65.83
C HIS A 98 -17.78 53.26 64.76
N GLY A 99 -18.41 54.27 64.15
CA GLY A 99 -17.76 55.21 63.25
C GLY A 99 -17.19 54.55 61.95
N VAL A 100 -17.75 53.43 61.56
CA VAL A 100 -17.37 52.75 60.37
C VAL A 100 -17.96 53.44 59.11
N ARG A 101 -17.16 53.67 58.12
CA ARG A 101 -17.68 54.14 56.83
C ARG A 101 -18.41 53.01 56.10
N PHE A 102 -19.66 53.19 55.73
CA PHE A 102 -20.41 52.19 55.01
C PHE A 102 -21.17 52.78 53.84
N ASP A 103 -21.22 52.03 52.75
CA ASP A 103 -21.92 52.40 51.52
C ASP A 103 -22.60 51.15 50.93
N LYS A 104 -23.63 51.40 50.12
CA LYS A 104 -24.26 50.35 49.33
C LYS A 104 -23.80 50.50 47.88
N GLU A 105 -23.28 49.42 47.29
CA GLU A 105 -22.85 49.43 45.90
C GLU A 105 -24.00 49.81 44.97
N ILE A 106 -23.80 50.87 44.20
CA ILE A 106 -24.73 51.28 43.15
C ILE A 106 -24.31 50.49 41.91
N VAL A 107 -25.01 49.38 41.60
CA VAL A 107 -24.78 48.59 40.39
C VAL A 107 -25.33 49.39 39.19
N GLU A 108 -24.44 50.02 38.45
CA GLU A 108 -24.81 50.49 37.12
C GLU A 108 -25.04 49.27 36.23
N GLU A 109 -26.27 49.02 35.82
CA GLU A 109 -26.62 47.96 34.85
C GLU A 109 -25.95 48.23 33.51
N THR A 110 -24.75 47.73 33.31
CA THR A 110 -24.19 47.68 31.97
C THR A 110 -25.03 46.71 31.14
N SER A 111 -25.52 47.21 29.98
CA SER A 111 -26.33 46.39 29.07
C SER A 111 -25.70 45.01 28.86
N PRO A 112 -26.41 43.88 29.09
CA PRO A 112 -25.89 42.55 28.88
C PRO A 112 -25.36 42.32 27.46
N LEU A 113 -25.92 43.03 26.53
CA LEU A 113 -25.53 43.01 25.10
C LEU A 113 -24.16 43.68 24.87
N LEU A 114 -23.87 44.78 25.59
CA LEU A 114 -22.59 45.46 25.52
C LEU A 114 -21.48 44.65 26.16
N SER A 115 -21.77 44.00 27.28
CA SER A 115 -20.83 43.09 27.95
C SER A 115 -20.50 41.85 27.11
N PHE A 116 -21.50 41.25 26.43
CA PHE A 116 -21.30 40.16 25.48
C PHE A 116 -20.47 40.61 24.27
N LEU A 117 -20.77 41.77 23.68
CA LEU A 117 -20.01 42.31 22.55
C LEU A 117 -18.55 42.58 22.92
N LEU A 118 -18.28 43.17 24.05
CA LEU A 118 -16.91 43.46 24.51
C LEU A 118 -16.13 42.24 24.92
N SER A 119 -16.77 41.26 25.57
CA SER A 119 -16.09 40.09 26.14
C SER A 119 -15.88 38.99 25.10
N PHE A 120 -16.75 38.84 24.11
CA PHE A 120 -16.71 37.74 23.15
C PHE A 120 -16.49 38.21 21.70
N VAL A 121 -17.22 39.18 21.23
CA VAL A 121 -17.16 39.59 19.80
C VAL A 121 -15.92 40.42 19.50
N PHE A 122 -15.59 41.39 20.34
CA PHE A 122 -14.44 42.27 20.12
C PHE A 122 -13.09 41.53 20.05
N PRO A 123 -12.75 40.55 20.93
CA PRO A 123 -11.52 39.78 20.81
C PRO A 123 -11.45 38.97 19.54
N ILE A 124 -12.59 38.40 19.09
CA ILE A 124 -12.66 37.62 17.84
C ILE A 124 -12.40 38.50 16.62
N VAL A 125 -13.05 39.66 16.55
CA VAL A 125 -12.88 40.63 15.46
C VAL A 125 -11.45 41.17 15.44
N LEU A 126 -10.90 41.50 16.61
CA LEU A 126 -9.52 41.97 16.74
C LEU A 126 -8.52 40.91 16.25
N PHE A 127 -8.76 39.64 16.60
CA PHE A 127 -7.89 38.52 16.19
C PHE A 127 -7.95 38.29 14.69
N ILE A 128 -9.14 38.37 14.08
CA ILE A 128 -9.31 38.25 12.62
C ILE A 128 -8.61 39.43 11.93
N ALA A 129 -8.76 40.65 12.43
CA ALA A 129 -8.12 41.83 11.87
C ALA A 129 -6.58 41.75 11.97
N LEU A 130 -6.06 41.33 13.12
CA LEU A 130 -4.61 41.15 13.33
C LEU A 130 -4.05 40.04 12.44
N GLY A 131 -4.78 38.92 12.31
CA GLY A 131 -4.46 37.81 11.43
C GLY A 131 -4.39 38.27 9.96
N GLN A 132 -5.34 39.05 9.50
CA GLN A 132 -5.33 39.62 8.14
C GLN A 132 -4.17 40.60 7.92
N LEU A 133 -3.85 41.43 8.92
CA LEU A 133 -2.71 42.35 8.86
C LEU A 133 -1.38 41.63 8.79
N LEU A 134 -1.18 40.61 9.61
CA LEU A 134 0.02 39.74 9.60
C LEU A 134 0.16 38.97 8.27
N THR A 135 -0.94 38.44 7.76
CA THR A 135 -0.96 37.73 6.47
C THR A 135 -0.62 38.71 5.30
N ARG A 136 -1.14 39.91 5.33
CA ARG A 136 -0.79 40.95 4.34
C ARG A 136 0.69 41.38 4.43
N GLN A 137 1.24 41.47 5.63
CA GLN A 137 2.66 41.80 5.83
C GLN A 137 3.61 40.66 5.40
N MET A 138 3.24 39.40 5.64
CA MET A 138 3.97 38.24 5.14
C MET A 138 3.91 38.13 3.62
N MET A 139 2.76 38.38 2.98
CA MET A 139 2.63 38.40 1.53
C MET A 139 3.48 39.49 0.85
N LYS A 140 3.62 40.68 1.46
CA LYS A 140 4.50 41.73 0.94
C LYS A 140 6.00 41.37 0.99
N ARG A 141 6.40 40.48 1.89
CA ARG A 141 7.80 39.99 2.02
C ARG A 141 8.11 38.77 1.15
N MET A 142 7.10 38.07 0.61
CA MET A 142 7.24 36.86 -0.23
C MET A 142 6.89 37.11 -1.71
N GLY A 143 7.26 38.25 -2.30
CA GLY A 143 7.25 38.47 -3.75
C GLY A 143 5.92 38.14 -4.44
N GLY A 144 5.24 39.16 -4.92
CA GLY A 144 3.87 39.11 -5.45
C GLY A 144 3.61 38.11 -6.55
N GLY A 145 2.68 37.19 -6.29
CA GLY A 145 1.98 36.43 -7.28
C GLY A 145 0.48 36.47 -7.01
N LYS A 146 -0.32 36.72 -8.04
CA LYS A 146 -1.76 37.01 -7.98
C LYS A 146 -2.67 35.82 -7.62
N ASP A 147 -2.11 34.66 -7.24
CA ASP A 147 -2.85 33.39 -7.05
C ASP A 147 -2.96 32.91 -5.58
N ALA A 148 -2.78 33.81 -4.60
CA ALA A 148 -2.74 33.42 -3.18
C ALA A 148 -4.12 33.38 -2.47
N MET A 149 -5.23 33.27 -3.19
CA MET A 149 -6.57 33.22 -2.61
C MET A 149 -7.30 31.88 -2.88
N SER A 150 -6.58 30.86 -3.33
CA SER A 150 -7.05 29.48 -3.31
C SER A 150 -6.43 28.80 -2.10
N PHE A 151 -7.22 28.46 -1.09
CA PHE A 151 -6.82 27.53 -0.03
C PHE A 151 -6.19 26.32 -0.71
N GLY A 152 -4.92 25.99 -0.42
CA GLY A 152 -4.13 24.95 -1.08
C GLY A 152 -4.65 23.51 -0.93
N MET A 153 -5.95 23.31 -1.00
CA MET A 153 -6.65 22.04 -0.88
C MET A 153 -6.91 21.36 -2.24
N GLY A 154 -6.51 21.96 -3.36
CA GLY A 154 -6.74 21.42 -4.70
C GLY A 154 -5.49 21.28 -5.56
N ASN A 155 -4.30 21.51 -5.01
CA ASN A 155 -3.07 21.36 -5.78
C ASN A 155 -2.72 19.87 -5.92
N SER A 156 -2.38 19.45 -7.13
CA SER A 156 -1.88 18.10 -7.37
C SER A 156 -0.51 17.96 -6.69
N ASN A 157 -0.34 16.88 -5.92
CA ASN A 157 0.96 16.51 -5.34
C ASN A 157 1.81 15.72 -6.36
N ALA A 158 1.58 15.89 -7.65
CA ALA A 158 2.30 15.18 -8.68
C ALA A 158 3.82 15.37 -8.51
N LYS A 159 4.55 14.27 -8.45
CA LYS A 159 6.01 14.28 -8.42
C LYS A 159 6.51 14.66 -9.81
N VAL A 160 7.09 15.84 -9.94
CA VAL A 160 7.68 16.31 -11.20
C VAL A 160 9.14 15.89 -11.22
N TYR A 161 9.50 14.99 -12.12
CA TYR A 161 10.88 14.66 -12.41
C TYR A 161 11.34 15.52 -13.59
N VAL A 162 12.23 16.47 -13.31
CA VAL A 162 12.73 17.45 -14.30
C VAL A 162 13.99 16.93 -14.98
N LYS A 163 14.23 17.41 -16.20
CA LYS A 163 15.19 17.07 -17.24
C LYS A 163 16.67 16.93 -16.82
N ASP A 164 17.13 17.50 -15.72
CA ASP A 164 18.56 17.68 -15.39
C ASP A 164 19.07 16.92 -14.16
N SER A 165 18.35 15.92 -13.64
CA SER A 165 18.87 15.09 -12.58
C SER A 165 19.81 14.02 -13.15
N ALA A 166 21.08 14.11 -12.82
CA ALA A 166 22.06 13.04 -12.99
C ALA A 166 21.46 11.74 -12.40
N GLY A 167 20.95 10.84 -13.26
CA GLY A 167 20.25 9.61 -12.85
C GLY A 167 18.88 9.39 -13.51
N SER A 168 18.56 10.03 -14.65
CA SER A 168 17.34 9.68 -15.40
C SER A 168 17.42 8.22 -15.87
N ILE A 169 16.41 7.43 -15.54
CA ILE A 169 16.29 6.02 -15.99
C ILE A 169 16.07 6.02 -17.50
N LYS A 170 16.82 5.19 -18.23
CA LYS A 170 16.72 4.97 -19.67
C LYS A 170 16.28 3.55 -20.01
N PHE A 171 16.03 3.27 -21.26
CA PHE A 171 15.68 1.92 -21.72
C PHE A 171 16.78 0.89 -21.44
N ASP A 172 18.04 1.30 -21.42
CA ASP A 172 19.18 0.44 -21.05
C ASP A 172 19.17 0.00 -19.58
N ASP A 173 18.49 0.75 -18.70
CA ASP A 173 18.31 0.41 -17.29
C ASP A 173 17.13 -0.56 -17.07
N VAL A 174 16.28 -0.76 -18.08
CA VAL A 174 15.14 -1.67 -18.07
C VAL A 174 15.51 -2.90 -18.88
N ALA A 175 15.82 -3.98 -18.22
CA ALA A 175 16.13 -5.26 -18.87
C ALA A 175 14.83 -6.06 -19.12
N GLY A 176 14.82 -6.84 -20.19
CA GLY A 176 13.62 -7.52 -20.68
C GLY A 176 12.61 -6.55 -21.29
N GLU A 177 11.39 -6.99 -21.51
CA GLU A 177 10.27 -6.19 -22.02
C GLU A 177 10.56 -5.56 -23.41
N ASP A 178 11.23 -6.29 -24.30
CA ASP A 178 11.73 -5.73 -25.55
C ASP A 178 10.58 -5.31 -26.48
N GLU A 179 9.47 -6.05 -26.53
CA GLU A 179 8.27 -5.70 -27.28
C GLU A 179 7.59 -4.44 -26.72
N ALA A 180 7.54 -4.31 -25.38
CA ALA A 180 7.00 -3.12 -24.76
C ALA A 180 7.87 -1.89 -25.02
N LYS A 181 9.20 -2.04 -24.99
CA LYS A 181 10.15 -0.97 -25.33
C LYS A 181 10.04 -0.56 -26.79
N GLU A 182 9.90 -1.50 -27.73
CA GLU A 182 9.72 -1.22 -29.14
C GLU A 182 8.45 -0.39 -29.37
N ASN A 183 7.32 -0.81 -28.78
CA ASN A 183 6.07 -0.05 -28.85
C ASN A 183 6.20 1.36 -28.25
N LEU A 184 6.99 1.53 -27.19
CA LEU A 184 7.18 2.82 -26.53
C LEU A 184 8.26 3.69 -27.17
N SER A 185 9.19 3.10 -27.94
CA SER A 185 10.20 3.84 -28.68
C SER A 185 9.58 4.74 -29.79
N GLU A 186 8.43 4.32 -30.30
CA GLU A 186 7.65 5.15 -31.24
C GLU A 186 7.22 6.49 -30.61
N ILE A 187 6.88 6.46 -29.32
CA ILE A 187 6.52 7.65 -28.55
C ILE A 187 7.71 8.56 -28.33
N VAL A 188 8.85 7.97 -28.01
CA VAL A 188 10.13 8.70 -27.86
C VAL A 188 10.45 9.41 -29.16
N ASN A 189 10.36 8.70 -30.29
CA ASN A 189 10.60 9.25 -31.62
C ASN A 189 9.62 10.40 -31.96
N TYR A 190 8.34 10.23 -31.62
CA TYR A 190 7.34 11.29 -31.80
C TYR A 190 7.63 12.54 -30.97
N LEU A 191 8.01 12.37 -29.69
CA LEU A 191 8.35 13.50 -28.83
C LEU A 191 9.59 14.27 -29.29
N HIS A 192 10.53 13.58 -29.97
CA HIS A 192 11.70 14.19 -30.58
C HIS A 192 11.39 14.94 -31.88
N ASP A 193 10.58 14.34 -32.77
CA ASP A 193 10.26 14.92 -34.10
C ASP A 193 8.80 14.66 -34.47
N PRO A 194 7.85 15.46 -33.96
CA PRO A 194 6.43 15.34 -34.28
C PRO A 194 6.09 15.64 -35.77
N SER A 195 7.00 16.35 -36.48
CA SER A 195 6.75 16.78 -37.86
C SER A 195 6.66 15.60 -38.80
N LYS A 196 7.54 14.61 -38.67
CA LYS A 196 7.53 13.39 -39.50
C LYS A 196 6.19 12.66 -39.52
N TYR A 197 5.53 12.60 -38.40
CA TYR A 197 4.23 11.93 -38.25
C TYR A 197 3.09 12.75 -38.87
N ARG A 198 3.15 14.07 -38.72
CA ARG A 198 2.19 15.01 -39.29
C ARG A 198 2.26 15.03 -40.81
N ASP A 199 3.46 15.00 -41.39
CA ASP A 199 3.68 15.08 -42.84
C ASP A 199 3.07 13.87 -43.57
N ILE A 200 2.98 12.71 -42.93
CA ILE A 200 2.35 11.49 -43.45
C ILE A 200 0.84 11.44 -43.12
N GLY A 201 0.34 12.33 -42.26
CA GLY A 201 -1.04 12.34 -41.76
C GLY A 201 -1.31 11.33 -40.62
N ALA A 202 -0.26 10.80 -40.00
CA ALA A 202 -0.40 9.91 -38.85
C ALA A 202 -0.78 10.67 -37.60
N SER A 203 -1.79 10.18 -36.86
CA SER A 203 -2.17 10.68 -35.55
C SER A 203 -1.60 9.79 -34.46
N MET A 204 -0.82 10.36 -33.55
CA MET A 204 -0.32 9.62 -32.39
C MET A 204 -1.41 9.39 -31.34
N PRO A 205 -1.39 8.25 -30.65
CA PRO A 205 -2.30 8.00 -29.54
C PRO A 205 -2.11 9.05 -28.46
N LYS A 206 -3.22 9.57 -27.94
CA LYS A 206 -3.19 10.55 -26.84
C LYS A 206 -2.83 9.89 -25.52
N GLY A 207 -3.23 8.65 -25.31
CA GLY A 207 -3.03 7.90 -24.11
C GLY A 207 -2.64 6.45 -24.36
N ILE A 208 -1.75 5.95 -23.54
CA ILE A 208 -1.24 4.57 -23.60
C ILE A 208 -1.43 3.94 -22.24
N LEU A 209 -1.97 2.74 -22.25
CA LEU A 209 -2.24 1.94 -21.06
C LEU A 209 -1.23 0.80 -20.95
N LEU A 210 -0.36 0.85 -19.95
CA LEU A 210 0.53 -0.24 -19.59
C LEU A 210 -0.26 -1.24 -18.75
N VAL A 211 -0.36 -2.48 -19.21
CA VAL A 211 -1.14 -3.54 -18.57
C VAL A 211 -0.27 -4.73 -18.25
N GLY A 212 -0.42 -5.33 -17.07
CA GLY A 212 0.34 -6.53 -16.72
C GLY A 212 0.39 -6.81 -15.24
N PRO A 213 1.01 -7.92 -14.82
CA PRO A 213 1.13 -8.30 -13.42
C PRO A 213 1.84 -7.25 -12.56
N PRO A 214 1.64 -7.25 -11.23
CA PRO A 214 2.42 -6.41 -10.34
C PRO A 214 3.91 -6.78 -10.38
N GLY A 215 4.79 -5.79 -10.19
CA GLY A 215 6.23 -6.02 -10.14
C GLY A 215 6.94 -6.18 -11.49
N THR A 216 6.24 -6.09 -12.63
CA THR A 216 6.84 -6.20 -13.98
C THR A 216 7.56 -4.93 -14.44
N GLY A 217 7.53 -3.84 -13.67
CA GLY A 217 8.32 -2.64 -13.99
C GLY A 217 7.57 -1.55 -14.75
N LYS A 218 6.23 -1.57 -14.84
CA LYS A 218 5.41 -0.57 -15.56
C LYS A 218 5.76 0.87 -15.21
N THR A 219 5.88 1.19 -13.93
CA THR A 219 6.28 2.52 -13.43
C THR A 219 7.72 2.88 -13.84
N MET A 220 8.63 1.90 -13.86
CA MET A 220 10.01 2.10 -14.27
C MET A 220 10.09 2.34 -15.77
N LEU A 221 9.31 1.59 -16.56
CA LEU A 221 9.23 1.73 -18.01
C LEU A 221 8.69 3.11 -18.41
N ALA A 222 7.64 3.62 -17.73
CA ALA A 222 7.14 4.97 -17.95
C ALA A 222 8.20 6.07 -17.69
N LYS A 223 9.01 5.89 -16.64
CA LYS A 223 10.13 6.79 -16.35
C LYS A 223 11.23 6.68 -17.39
N ALA A 224 11.50 5.46 -17.90
CA ALA A 224 12.49 5.23 -18.94
C ALA A 224 12.10 5.92 -20.28
N VAL A 225 10.82 5.87 -20.65
CA VAL A 225 10.31 6.61 -21.81
C VAL A 225 10.58 8.12 -21.69
N ALA A 226 10.31 8.69 -20.52
CA ALA A 226 10.57 10.11 -20.29
C ALA A 226 12.06 10.46 -20.29
N GLY A 227 12.90 9.58 -19.71
CA GLY A 227 14.35 9.73 -19.72
C GLY A 227 14.95 9.59 -21.11
N GLU A 228 14.45 8.67 -21.93
CA GLU A 228 14.89 8.47 -23.30
C GLU A 228 14.44 9.64 -24.20
N ALA A 229 13.18 10.08 -24.06
CA ALA A 229 12.66 11.25 -24.78
C ALA A 229 13.23 12.57 -24.28
N ASN A 230 13.94 12.57 -23.15
CA ASN A 230 14.50 13.76 -22.49
C ASN A 230 13.44 14.85 -22.24
N VAL A 231 12.26 14.44 -21.75
CA VAL A 231 11.14 15.33 -21.40
C VAL A 231 10.77 15.18 -19.92
N PRO A 232 10.17 16.21 -19.28
CA PRO A 232 9.70 16.08 -17.92
C PRO A 232 8.55 15.07 -17.82
N ILE A 233 8.49 14.34 -16.69
CA ILE A 233 7.40 13.43 -16.35
C ILE A 233 6.70 13.88 -15.06
N PHE A 234 5.38 13.98 -15.13
CA PHE A 234 4.49 14.19 -14.00
C PHE A 234 3.95 12.83 -13.55
N SER A 235 4.41 12.32 -12.42
CA SER A 235 4.00 11.01 -11.92
C SER A 235 3.08 11.16 -10.72
N ILE A 236 1.92 10.52 -10.78
CA ILE A 236 0.91 10.50 -9.72
C ILE A 236 0.29 9.10 -9.63
N SER A 237 -0.12 8.68 -8.43
CA SER A 237 -0.94 7.47 -8.26
C SER A 237 -2.42 7.80 -8.41
N GLY A 238 -3.21 6.93 -9.04
CA GLY A 238 -4.67 7.04 -9.12
C GLY A 238 -5.32 7.16 -7.75
N SER A 239 -4.75 6.53 -6.73
CA SER A 239 -5.21 6.64 -5.34
C SER A 239 -5.07 8.05 -4.75
N GLU A 240 -4.14 8.88 -5.23
CA GLU A 240 -3.96 10.26 -4.78
C GLU A 240 -5.08 11.21 -5.24
N PHE A 241 -5.88 10.78 -6.20
CA PHE A 241 -7.08 11.51 -6.63
C PHE A 241 -8.32 11.17 -5.81
N VAL A 242 -8.31 10.05 -5.05
CA VAL A 242 -9.43 9.65 -4.21
C VAL A 242 -9.38 10.43 -2.90
N GLU A 243 -10.34 11.34 -2.72
CA GLU A 243 -10.42 12.24 -1.57
C GLU A 243 -11.73 12.06 -0.80
N MET A 244 -11.77 12.53 0.45
CA MET A 244 -13.01 12.47 1.25
C MET A 244 -14.03 13.54 0.87
N PHE A 245 -13.59 14.62 0.22
CA PHE A 245 -14.47 15.74 -0.16
C PHE A 245 -14.75 15.73 -1.66
N VAL A 246 -16.02 15.74 -2.00
CA VAL A 246 -16.51 15.73 -3.38
C VAL A 246 -15.93 16.92 -4.17
N GLY A 247 -15.36 16.63 -5.34
CA GLY A 247 -14.78 17.62 -6.26
C GLY A 247 -13.31 17.95 -6.05
N MET A 248 -12.67 17.47 -4.98
CA MET A 248 -11.24 17.68 -4.78
C MET A 248 -10.39 16.87 -5.75
N GLY A 249 -10.73 15.61 -6.01
CA GLY A 249 -10.07 14.79 -7.01
C GLY A 249 -10.14 15.40 -8.40
N ALA A 250 -11.31 15.88 -8.81
CA ALA A 250 -11.50 16.59 -10.07
C ALA A 250 -10.67 17.89 -10.15
N SER A 251 -10.48 18.59 -9.04
CA SER A 251 -9.62 19.79 -8.99
C SER A 251 -8.15 19.42 -9.17
N LYS A 252 -7.68 18.33 -8.56
CA LYS A 252 -6.31 17.83 -8.73
C LYS A 252 -6.04 17.40 -10.17
N VAL A 253 -7.00 16.75 -10.83
CA VAL A 253 -6.90 16.39 -12.24
C VAL A 253 -6.71 17.65 -13.09
N ARG A 254 -7.55 18.66 -12.93
CA ARG A 254 -7.42 19.93 -13.67
C ARG A 254 -6.08 20.61 -13.47
N ASP A 255 -5.61 20.65 -12.22
CA ASP A 255 -4.31 21.26 -11.88
C ASP A 255 -3.15 20.50 -12.52
N LEU A 256 -3.16 19.17 -12.46
CA LEU A 256 -2.15 18.31 -13.10
C LEU A 256 -2.07 18.60 -14.61
N PHE A 257 -3.20 18.58 -15.30
CA PHE A 257 -3.24 18.80 -16.75
C PHE A 257 -2.89 20.24 -17.13
N LYS A 258 -3.22 21.23 -16.31
CA LYS A 258 -2.78 22.62 -16.48
C LYS A 258 -1.26 22.71 -16.40
N GLN A 259 -0.65 22.13 -15.37
CA GLN A 259 0.81 22.10 -15.21
C GLN A 259 1.50 21.37 -16.36
N ALA A 260 0.93 20.26 -16.85
CA ALA A 260 1.46 19.52 -17.99
C ALA A 260 1.43 20.37 -19.28
N LYS A 261 0.34 21.09 -19.55
CA LYS A 261 0.23 22.01 -20.70
C LYS A 261 1.29 23.13 -20.65
N GLU A 262 1.58 23.66 -19.46
CA GLU A 262 2.58 24.72 -19.27
C GLU A 262 4.02 24.23 -19.49
N LYS A 263 4.27 22.90 -19.33
CA LYS A 263 5.61 22.30 -19.46
C LYS A 263 5.75 21.35 -20.64
N ALA A 264 4.87 21.44 -21.62
CA ALA A 264 4.97 20.65 -22.83
C ALA A 264 6.24 20.98 -23.65
N PRO A 265 6.92 19.98 -24.29
CA PRO A 265 6.54 18.57 -24.32
C PRO A 265 6.83 17.84 -23.01
N CYS A 266 5.89 17.00 -22.57
CA CYS A 266 6.01 16.25 -21.30
C CYS A 266 5.18 14.96 -21.34
N ILE A 267 5.41 14.10 -20.33
CA ILE A 267 4.62 12.89 -20.09
C ILE A 267 3.85 13.06 -18.78
N VAL A 268 2.56 12.73 -18.79
CA VAL A 268 1.73 12.56 -17.58
C VAL A 268 1.60 11.06 -17.33
N PHE A 269 2.07 10.57 -16.20
CA PHE A 269 1.98 9.18 -15.83
C PHE A 269 1.03 9.00 -14.63
N ILE A 270 0.00 8.18 -14.81
CA ILE A 270 -0.98 7.84 -13.78
C ILE A 270 -0.82 6.35 -13.45
N ASP A 271 -0.24 6.07 -12.29
CA ASP A 271 -0.13 4.69 -11.81
C ASP A 271 -1.43 4.24 -11.14
N GLU A 272 -1.73 2.94 -11.17
CA GLU A 272 -2.95 2.37 -10.56
C GLU A 272 -4.23 3.10 -11.00
N ILE A 273 -4.39 3.32 -12.30
CA ILE A 273 -5.54 4.07 -12.86
C ILE A 273 -6.90 3.43 -12.48
N ASP A 274 -6.93 2.14 -12.17
CA ASP A 274 -8.10 1.41 -11.71
C ASP A 274 -8.64 1.92 -10.36
N ALA A 275 -7.86 2.65 -9.58
CA ALA A 275 -8.33 3.30 -8.35
C ALA A 275 -9.47 4.31 -8.62
N ILE A 276 -9.42 5.02 -9.77
CA ILE A 276 -10.43 6.00 -10.19
C ILE A 276 -11.26 5.54 -11.37
N GLY A 277 -10.73 4.62 -12.17
CA GLY A 277 -11.30 4.18 -13.45
C GLY A 277 -12.16 2.93 -13.38
N LYS A 278 -12.58 2.44 -12.22
CA LYS A 278 -13.34 1.21 -12.08
C LYS A 278 -14.74 1.31 -12.69
N LYS A 279 -15.21 0.22 -13.35
CA LYS A 279 -16.60 0.07 -13.85
C LYS A 279 -17.62 0.34 -12.75
N ARG A 280 -18.77 0.86 -13.15
CA ARG A 280 -19.93 1.06 -12.28
C ARG A 280 -20.51 -0.29 -11.88
N ASP A 281 -20.33 -0.68 -10.62
CA ASP A 281 -21.10 -1.78 -10.06
C ASP A 281 -22.53 -1.28 -9.80
N GLY A 282 -23.52 -1.93 -10.38
CA GLY A 282 -24.95 -1.55 -10.24
C GLY A 282 -25.53 -1.68 -8.83
N GLY A 283 -24.70 -1.68 -7.79
CA GLY A 283 -25.07 -1.76 -6.38
C GLY A 283 -25.55 -0.43 -5.81
N LYS A 284 -26.76 -0.43 -5.26
CA LYS A 284 -27.55 0.73 -4.81
C LYS A 284 -27.10 1.43 -3.52
N PHE A 285 -25.91 1.21 -2.96
CA PHE A 285 -25.53 1.83 -1.68
C PHE A 285 -24.04 2.25 -1.62
N GLY A 286 -23.79 3.55 -1.52
CA GLY A 286 -22.52 4.08 -1.00
C GLY A 286 -22.10 5.44 -1.57
N GLY A 287 -22.19 6.50 -0.79
CA GLY A 287 -21.76 7.87 -1.14
C GLY A 287 -20.28 8.09 -1.44
N GLY A 288 -19.47 7.02 -1.56
CA GLY A 288 -18.08 7.07 -2.00
C GLY A 288 -17.88 6.90 -3.51
N ASN A 289 -18.95 6.59 -4.26
CA ASN A 289 -18.89 6.43 -5.72
C ASN A 289 -18.95 7.78 -6.46
N ASP A 290 -19.64 8.78 -5.91
CA ASP A 290 -19.86 10.07 -6.57
C ASP A 290 -18.55 10.85 -6.78
N GLU A 291 -17.64 10.82 -5.84
CA GLU A 291 -16.36 11.51 -5.93
C GLU A 291 -15.44 10.86 -6.98
N ARG A 292 -15.35 9.53 -7.00
CA ARG A 292 -14.57 8.79 -8.01
C ARG A 292 -15.13 9.01 -9.40
N GLU A 293 -16.46 8.96 -9.55
CA GLU A 293 -17.11 9.20 -10.83
C GLU A 293 -16.89 10.63 -11.33
N GLN A 294 -16.95 11.63 -10.44
CA GLN A 294 -16.67 13.01 -10.80
C GLN A 294 -15.21 13.18 -11.22
N THR A 295 -14.28 12.54 -10.54
CA THR A 295 -12.85 12.57 -10.86
C THR A 295 -12.57 11.89 -12.20
N LEU A 296 -13.18 10.71 -12.45
CA LEU A 296 -13.10 10.01 -13.72
C LEU A 296 -13.65 10.89 -14.86
N ASN A 297 -14.83 11.46 -14.71
CA ASN A 297 -15.43 12.32 -15.72
C ASN A 297 -14.56 13.54 -16.02
N GLN A 298 -13.91 14.12 -15.00
CA GLN A 298 -12.95 15.20 -15.20
C GLN A 298 -11.72 14.75 -15.99
N LEU A 299 -11.17 13.56 -15.66
CA LEU A 299 -10.05 12.99 -16.41
C LEU A 299 -10.41 12.78 -17.88
N LEU A 300 -11.57 12.20 -18.16
CA LEU A 300 -12.07 11.99 -19.52
C LEU A 300 -12.22 13.34 -20.25
N THR A 301 -12.75 14.36 -19.59
CA THR A 301 -12.90 15.71 -20.16
C THR A 301 -11.56 16.35 -20.50
N GLU A 302 -10.55 16.23 -19.60
CA GLU A 302 -9.21 16.73 -19.89
C GLU A 302 -8.57 15.99 -21.04
N MET A 303 -8.71 14.66 -21.14
CA MET A 303 -8.19 13.85 -22.24
C MET A 303 -8.85 14.21 -23.59
N ASP A 304 -10.16 14.40 -23.60
CA ASP A 304 -10.90 14.79 -24.80
C ASP A 304 -10.50 16.19 -25.28
N GLY A 305 -10.26 17.12 -24.34
CA GLY A 305 -9.82 18.48 -24.59
C GLY A 305 -8.35 18.62 -25.01
N PHE A 306 -7.59 17.52 -25.09
CA PHE A 306 -6.23 17.54 -25.63
C PHE A 306 -6.24 17.41 -27.14
N GLU A 307 -5.74 18.40 -27.82
CA GLU A 307 -5.31 18.25 -29.21
C GLU A 307 -3.91 17.61 -29.21
N GLY A 308 -3.70 16.53 -29.95
CA GLY A 308 -2.42 15.81 -30.03
C GLY A 308 -1.22 16.66 -30.47
N SER A 309 -1.47 17.90 -30.94
CA SER A 309 -0.46 18.88 -31.33
C SER A 309 0.32 19.49 -30.16
N ASN A 310 -0.14 19.34 -28.92
CA ASN A 310 0.43 20.04 -27.74
C ASN A 310 1.64 19.35 -27.11
N GLY A 311 2.09 18.21 -27.63
CA GLY A 311 3.30 17.50 -27.14
C GLY A 311 3.15 16.89 -25.73
N VAL A 312 1.93 16.73 -25.22
CA VAL A 312 1.67 16.01 -23.96
C VAL A 312 1.16 14.63 -24.26
N ILE A 313 1.80 13.61 -23.71
CA ILE A 313 1.40 12.19 -23.79
C ILE A 313 1.00 11.70 -22.43
N ILE A 314 -0.11 10.96 -22.37
CA ILE A 314 -0.62 10.38 -21.13
C ILE A 314 -0.26 8.90 -21.11
N LEU A 315 0.49 8.47 -20.10
CA LEU A 315 0.71 7.06 -19.81
C LEU A 315 -0.09 6.69 -18.57
N ALA A 316 -0.73 5.54 -18.58
CA ALA A 316 -1.35 5.00 -17.36
C ALA A 316 -0.91 3.55 -17.16
N ALA A 317 -0.93 3.09 -15.91
CA ALA A 317 -0.64 1.70 -15.58
C ALA A 317 -1.77 1.08 -14.77
N THR A 318 -2.05 -0.19 -15.01
CA THR A 318 -2.99 -1.00 -14.22
C THR A 318 -2.59 -2.47 -14.20
N ASN A 319 -2.93 -3.13 -13.11
CA ASN A 319 -2.87 -4.60 -13.00
C ASN A 319 -4.25 -5.25 -13.29
N ARG A 320 -5.31 -4.44 -13.50
CA ARG A 320 -6.71 -4.89 -13.66
C ARG A 320 -7.38 -4.22 -14.87
N PRO A 321 -6.93 -4.48 -16.09
CA PRO A 321 -7.50 -3.82 -17.28
C PRO A 321 -8.99 -4.12 -17.46
N GLU A 322 -9.46 -5.29 -17.04
CA GLU A 322 -10.86 -5.73 -17.11
C GLU A 322 -11.78 -4.95 -16.16
N SER A 323 -11.24 -4.39 -15.07
CA SER A 323 -12.02 -3.59 -14.11
C SER A 323 -12.26 -2.16 -14.58
N LEU A 324 -11.54 -1.71 -15.63
CA LEU A 324 -11.63 -0.33 -16.11
C LEU A 324 -12.95 -0.04 -16.81
N ASP A 325 -13.46 1.18 -16.62
CA ASP A 325 -14.61 1.70 -17.35
C ASP A 325 -14.29 1.74 -18.87
N PRO A 326 -15.14 1.16 -19.72
CA PRO A 326 -14.92 1.16 -21.16
C PRO A 326 -14.74 2.56 -21.77
N ALA A 327 -15.23 3.61 -21.12
CA ALA A 327 -15.03 4.98 -21.55
C ALA A 327 -13.55 5.41 -21.57
N LEU A 328 -12.71 4.86 -20.68
CA LEU A 328 -11.28 5.13 -20.66
C LEU A 328 -10.53 4.56 -21.86
N THR A 329 -11.00 3.43 -22.41
CA THR A 329 -10.32 2.69 -23.47
C THR A 329 -10.89 2.94 -24.86
N ARG A 330 -11.75 3.98 -25.01
CA ARG A 330 -12.28 4.40 -26.32
C ARG A 330 -11.21 5.14 -27.13
N PRO A 331 -11.28 5.06 -28.48
CA PRO A 331 -10.41 5.84 -29.36
C PRO A 331 -10.35 7.33 -28.98
N GLY A 332 -9.14 7.89 -28.96
CA GLY A 332 -8.88 9.27 -28.56
C GLY A 332 -8.60 9.44 -27.06
N ARG A 333 -8.57 8.35 -26.27
CA ARG A 333 -8.21 8.30 -24.85
C ARG A 333 -7.06 7.31 -24.64
N PHE A 334 -7.22 6.25 -23.85
CA PHE A 334 -6.23 5.16 -23.77
C PHE A 334 -6.50 4.14 -24.90
N ASP A 335 -6.19 4.52 -26.09
CA ASP A 335 -6.47 3.75 -27.31
C ASP A 335 -5.37 2.74 -27.67
N ARG A 336 -4.17 2.90 -27.13
CA ARG A 336 -3.09 1.93 -27.27
C ARG A 336 -2.86 1.20 -25.93
N ARG A 337 -2.90 -0.14 -25.97
CA ARG A 337 -2.53 -0.98 -24.84
C ARG A 337 -1.17 -1.59 -25.10
N VAL A 338 -0.28 -1.50 -24.11
CA VAL A 338 1.05 -2.11 -24.14
C VAL A 338 1.10 -3.13 -23.01
N PRO A 339 1.11 -4.44 -23.32
CA PRO A 339 1.31 -5.47 -22.32
C PRO A 339 2.74 -5.39 -21.78
N VAL A 340 2.87 -5.53 -20.47
CA VAL A 340 4.13 -5.62 -19.73
C VAL A 340 4.03 -6.91 -18.91
N GLU A 341 4.49 -8.00 -19.49
CA GLU A 341 4.27 -9.36 -18.98
C GLU A 341 5.34 -9.77 -17.98
N LEU A 342 5.23 -10.98 -17.42
CA LEU A 342 6.33 -11.54 -16.65
C LEU A 342 7.49 -11.84 -17.60
N PRO A 343 8.75 -11.58 -17.18
CA PRO A 343 9.90 -11.76 -18.03
C PRO A 343 10.11 -13.23 -18.40
N ASP A 344 10.45 -13.48 -19.66
CA ASP A 344 10.88 -14.77 -20.14
C ASP A 344 12.25 -15.16 -19.58
N LEU A 345 12.79 -16.31 -19.94
CA LEU A 345 14.07 -16.78 -19.40
C LEU A 345 15.23 -15.81 -19.67
N GLN A 346 15.28 -15.24 -20.88
CA GLN A 346 16.35 -14.29 -21.25
C GLN A 346 16.16 -12.96 -20.54
N GLY A 347 14.92 -12.48 -20.43
CA GLY A 347 14.55 -11.29 -19.69
C GLY A 347 14.90 -11.42 -18.20
N ARG A 348 14.60 -12.58 -17.57
CA ARG A 348 14.98 -12.82 -16.16
C ARG A 348 16.50 -12.78 -15.97
N GLU A 349 17.27 -13.42 -16.87
CA GLU A 349 18.72 -13.37 -16.81
C GLU A 349 19.24 -11.93 -16.96
N ALA A 350 18.71 -11.17 -17.92
CA ALA A 350 19.10 -9.79 -18.14
C ALA A 350 18.77 -8.89 -16.93
N ILE A 351 17.58 -9.06 -16.32
CA ILE A 351 17.17 -8.33 -15.10
C ILE A 351 18.12 -8.65 -13.95
N LEU A 352 18.42 -9.94 -13.71
CA LEU A 352 19.37 -10.35 -12.67
C LEU A 352 20.74 -9.69 -12.86
N ARG A 353 21.26 -9.66 -14.10
CA ARG A 353 22.53 -9.02 -14.43
C ARG A 353 22.53 -7.50 -14.17
N VAL A 354 21.43 -6.81 -14.51
CA VAL A 354 21.28 -5.36 -14.27
C VAL A 354 21.27 -5.06 -12.77
N HIS A 355 20.57 -5.85 -11.97
CA HIS A 355 20.56 -5.65 -10.52
C HIS A 355 21.86 -6.08 -9.86
N ALA A 356 22.52 -7.14 -10.35
CA ALA A 356 23.81 -7.60 -9.86
C ALA A 356 24.94 -6.57 -10.04
N LYS A 357 24.88 -5.71 -11.07
CA LYS A 357 25.83 -4.59 -11.22
C LYS A 357 25.85 -3.62 -10.03
N LYS A 358 24.77 -3.59 -9.24
CA LYS A 358 24.65 -2.68 -8.08
C LYS A 358 25.24 -3.24 -6.79
N ILE A 359 25.62 -4.51 -6.78
CA ILE A 359 26.18 -5.22 -5.63
C ILE A 359 27.54 -5.83 -6.00
N LYS A 360 28.30 -6.25 -4.99
CA LYS A 360 29.51 -7.04 -5.22
C LYS A 360 29.17 -8.51 -5.32
N THR A 361 29.52 -9.15 -6.43
CA THR A 361 29.31 -10.57 -6.70
C THR A 361 30.65 -11.27 -6.97
N GLU A 362 30.70 -12.56 -6.73
CA GLU A 362 31.79 -13.39 -7.20
C GLU A 362 31.81 -13.47 -8.74
N PRO A 363 32.98 -13.67 -9.38
CA PRO A 363 33.09 -13.59 -10.84
C PRO A 363 32.36 -14.72 -11.60
N ASN A 364 32.08 -15.85 -10.96
CA ASN A 364 31.61 -17.07 -11.61
C ASN A 364 30.12 -17.38 -11.36
N ILE A 365 29.25 -16.37 -11.21
CA ILE A 365 27.82 -16.62 -11.04
C ILE A 365 27.16 -17.01 -12.36
N ASN A 366 26.47 -18.14 -12.35
CA ASN A 366 25.68 -18.62 -13.47
C ASN A 366 24.25 -18.03 -13.46
N TYR A 367 24.09 -16.82 -14.00
CA TYR A 367 22.80 -16.12 -14.06
C TYR A 367 21.74 -16.87 -14.86
N ALA A 368 22.13 -17.66 -15.87
CA ALA A 368 21.19 -18.47 -16.64
C ALA A 368 20.58 -19.59 -15.78
N GLN A 369 21.34 -20.20 -14.87
CA GLN A 369 20.83 -21.17 -13.92
C GLN A 369 19.89 -20.50 -12.91
N ILE A 370 20.30 -19.36 -12.34
CA ILE A 370 19.47 -18.56 -11.42
C ILE A 370 18.14 -18.17 -12.07
N ALA A 371 18.17 -17.69 -13.32
CA ALA A 371 17.00 -17.31 -14.09
C ALA A 371 16.03 -18.48 -14.35
N ARG A 372 16.56 -19.69 -14.58
CA ARG A 372 15.76 -20.92 -14.68
C ARG A 372 15.06 -21.21 -13.36
N MET A 373 15.81 -21.24 -12.26
CA MET A 373 15.27 -21.50 -10.91
C MET A 373 14.22 -20.48 -10.48
N ALA A 374 14.33 -19.22 -10.95
CA ALA A 374 13.37 -18.15 -10.70
C ALA A 374 12.25 -18.07 -11.75
N SER A 375 11.80 -19.22 -12.25
CA SER A 375 10.70 -19.29 -13.24
C SER A 375 9.42 -18.64 -12.68
N GLY A 376 8.76 -17.80 -13.48
CA GLY A 376 7.55 -17.07 -13.08
C GLY A 376 7.79 -15.86 -12.17
N ALA A 377 9.03 -15.56 -11.78
CA ALA A 377 9.34 -14.39 -10.97
C ALA A 377 9.21 -13.09 -11.75
N SER A 378 8.59 -12.09 -11.12
CA SER A 378 8.52 -10.72 -11.63
C SER A 378 9.87 -9.99 -11.53
N GLY A 379 10.02 -8.88 -12.24
CA GLY A 379 11.22 -8.04 -12.16
C GLY A 379 11.52 -7.55 -10.74
N ALA A 380 10.50 -7.26 -9.95
CA ALA A 380 10.65 -6.85 -8.55
C ALA A 380 11.16 -7.99 -7.66
N GLU A 381 10.66 -9.22 -7.86
CA GLU A 381 11.14 -10.40 -7.13
C GLU A 381 12.58 -10.74 -7.50
N LEU A 382 12.96 -10.63 -8.78
CA LEU A 382 14.33 -10.82 -9.23
C LEU A 382 15.29 -9.78 -8.61
N ALA A 383 14.87 -8.52 -8.53
CA ALA A 383 15.62 -7.49 -7.82
C ALA A 383 15.79 -7.81 -6.33
N ASN A 384 14.74 -8.34 -5.70
CA ASN A 384 14.77 -8.74 -4.31
C ASN A 384 15.69 -9.96 -4.08
N ILE A 385 15.69 -10.94 -4.98
CA ILE A 385 16.62 -12.09 -4.94
C ILE A 385 18.07 -11.61 -4.90
N VAL A 386 18.44 -10.67 -5.77
CA VAL A 386 19.79 -10.11 -5.81
C VAL A 386 20.14 -9.37 -4.52
N ASN A 387 19.19 -8.59 -3.98
CA ASN A 387 19.39 -7.88 -2.72
C ASN A 387 19.51 -8.84 -1.53
N GLU A 388 18.68 -9.88 -1.44
CA GLU A 388 18.77 -10.90 -0.38
C GLU A 388 20.09 -11.66 -0.44
N ALA A 389 20.61 -11.95 -1.65
CA ALA A 389 21.92 -12.57 -1.81
C ALA A 389 23.05 -11.71 -1.23
N ALA A 390 23.00 -10.39 -1.46
CA ALA A 390 23.95 -9.46 -0.87
C ALA A 390 23.83 -9.42 0.67
N LEU A 391 22.60 -9.36 1.20
CA LEU A 391 22.35 -9.38 2.64
C LEU A 391 22.82 -10.70 3.28
N ARG A 392 22.64 -11.85 2.60
CA ARG A 392 23.12 -13.14 3.05
C ARG A 392 24.64 -13.19 3.09
N ALA A 393 25.34 -12.67 2.07
CA ALA A 393 26.79 -12.57 2.07
C ALA A 393 27.32 -11.79 3.30
N VAL A 394 26.70 -10.64 3.61
CA VAL A 394 27.05 -9.85 4.80
C VAL A 394 26.78 -10.61 6.10
N ARG A 395 25.63 -11.27 6.23
CA ARG A 395 25.30 -12.11 7.41
C ARG A 395 26.33 -13.21 7.64
N ASN A 396 26.92 -13.73 6.57
CA ASN A 396 27.96 -14.76 6.61
C ASN A 396 29.39 -14.18 6.59
N HIS A 397 29.55 -12.90 6.94
CA HIS A 397 30.84 -12.20 7.00
C HIS A 397 31.65 -12.24 5.69
N ARG A 398 30.99 -12.31 4.53
CA ARG A 398 31.59 -12.23 3.21
C ARG A 398 31.40 -10.87 2.58
N THR A 399 32.27 -10.50 1.65
CA THR A 399 32.27 -9.19 0.98
C THR A 399 31.64 -9.21 -0.41
N ALA A 400 31.28 -10.38 -0.92
CA ALA A 400 30.65 -10.60 -2.21
C ALA A 400 29.61 -11.72 -2.12
N ALA A 401 28.54 -11.61 -2.90
CA ALA A 401 27.52 -12.63 -3.02
C ALA A 401 28.02 -13.78 -3.93
N SER A 402 27.84 -15.01 -3.48
CA SER A 402 28.20 -16.23 -4.20
C SER A 402 27.00 -16.82 -4.96
N GLN A 403 27.24 -17.83 -5.81
CA GLN A 403 26.20 -18.64 -6.45
C GLN A 403 25.22 -19.21 -5.42
N ALA A 404 25.71 -19.78 -4.33
CA ALA A 404 24.89 -20.37 -3.26
C ALA A 404 24.02 -19.31 -2.53
N ASP A 405 24.48 -18.05 -2.47
CA ASP A 405 23.65 -16.98 -1.92
C ASP A 405 22.50 -16.63 -2.84
N MET A 406 22.72 -16.60 -4.15
CA MET A 406 21.68 -16.36 -5.14
C MET A 406 20.62 -17.46 -5.12
N GLU A 407 21.05 -18.73 -5.12
CA GLU A 407 20.16 -19.89 -5.08
C GLU A 407 19.28 -19.91 -3.82
N GLU A 408 19.89 -19.73 -2.64
CA GLU A 408 19.11 -19.66 -1.39
C GLU A 408 18.18 -18.43 -1.35
N SER A 409 18.57 -17.32 -1.98
CA SER A 409 17.73 -16.13 -2.02
C SER A 409 16.48 -16.32 -2.88
N ILE A 410 16.54 -17.14 -3.92
CA ILE A 410 15.35 -17.55 -4.67
C ILE A 410 14.38 -18.26 -3.73
N GLU A 411 14.89 -19.21 -2.94
CA GLU A 411 14.06 -19.95 -1.99
C GLU A 411 13.46 -19.04 -0.90
N VAL A 412 14.26 -18.07 -0.43
CA VAL A 412 13.78 -17.07 0.55
C VAL A 412 12.64 -16.22 -0.04
N VAL A 413 12.76 -15.81 -1.28
CA VAL A 413 11.75 -14.95 -1.93
C VAL A 413 10.48 -15.74 -2.27
N ILE A 414 10.62 -17.00 -2.73
CA ILE A 414 9.47 -17.83 -3.14
C ILE A 414 8.82 -18.52 -1.93
N ALA A 415 9.63 -19.16 -1.05
CA ALA A 415 9.17 -20.01 0.05
C ALA A 415 9.40 -19.43 1.45
N GLY A 416 10.01 -18.26 1.56
CA GLY A 416 10.33 -17.61 2.83
C GLY A 416 11.60 -18.13 3.49
N TYR A 417 11.96 -17.51 4.63
CA TYR A 417 13.16 -17.88 5.39
C TYR A 417 13.06 -19.27 6.01
N GLN A 418 14.22 -19.90 6.20
CA GLN A 418 14.31 -21.13 6.99
C GLN A 418 13.87 -20.90 8.44
N LYS A 419 12.99 -21.74 8.96
CA LYS A 419 12.58 -21.69 10.37
C LYS A 419 13.66 -22.31 11.25
N LYS A 420 14.37 -21.48 12.02
CA LYS A 420 15.41 -21.95 12.96
C LYS A 420 14.86 -22.72 14.17
N ASN A 421 13.61 -22.48 14.54
CA ASN A 421 12.98 -23.03 15.76
C ASN A 421 11.94 -24.12 15.48
N ALA A 422 11.73 -24.52 14.23
CA ALA A 422 10.83 -25.62 13.91
C ALA A 422 11.62 -26.93 13.98
N ILE A 423 11.61 -27.57 15.14
CA ILE A 423 12.15 -28.90 15.31
C ILE A 423 11.03 -29.88 14.94
N LEU A 424 11.12 -30.47 13.75
CA LEU A 424 10.27 -31.61 13.38
C LEU A 424 10.62 -32.77 14.29
N THR A 425 9.63 -33.47 14.76
CA THR A 425 9.86 -34.78 15.41
C THR A 425 10.43 -35.77 14.39
N ASP A 426 11.18 -36.75 14.83
CA ASP A 426 11.74 -37.80 13.93
C ASP A 426 10.66 -38.46 13.05
N LYS A 427 9.46 -38.61 13.61
CA LYS A 427 8.31 -39.13 12.87
C LYS A 427 7.85 -38.15 11.77
N GLU A 428 7.70 -36.86 12.08
CA GLU A 428 7.32 -35.86 11.10
C GLU A 428 8.39 -35.68 10.02
N LYS A 429 9.67 -35.65 10.41
CA LYS A 429 10.79 -35.58 9.49
C LYS A 429 10.80 -36.78 8.52
N SER A 430 10.50 -37.99 9.01
CA SER A 430 10.37 -39.18 8.17
C SER A 430 9.18 -39.02 7.21
N ILE A 431 8.01 -38.62 7.70
CA ILE A 431 6.81 -38.44 6.85
C ILE A 431 7.07 -37.42 5.74
N VAL A 432 7.64 -36.24 6.05
CA VAL A 432 7.96 -35.21 5.06
C VAL A 432 8.99 -35.73 4.05
N SER A 433 10.00 -36.51 4.48
CA SER A 433 10.98 -37.09 3.56
C SER A 433 10.33 -38.02 2.53
N TYR A 434 9.42 -38.87 2.94
CA TYR A 434 8.69 -39.74 2.01
C TYR A 434 7.73 -38.96 1.12
N HIS A 435 7.08 -37.92 1.65
CA HIS A 435 6.19 -37.04 0.91
C HIS A 435 6.93 -36.35 -0.26
N GLU A 436 8.05 -35.69 0.02
CA GLU A 436 8.83 -34.96 -0.99
C GLU A 436 9.47 -35.95 -2.02
N ILE A 437 9.99 -37.08 -1.56
CA ILE A 437 10.50 -38.09 -2.50
C ILE A 437 9.37 -38.71 -3.33
N GLY A 438 8.16 -38.83 -2.78
CA GLY A 438 6.98 -39.23 -3.55
C GLY A 438 6.75 -38.35 -4.76
N HIS A 439 6.74 -37.05 -4.58
CA HIS A 439 6.64 -36.07 -5.67
C HIS A 439 7.79 -36.20 -6.68
N ALA A 440 9.03 -36.23 -6.20
CA ALA A 440 10.21 -36.32 -7.04
C ALA A 440 10.27 -37.61 -7.85
N LEU A 441 9.94 -38.75 -7.24
CA LEU A 441 10.01 -40.04 -7.88
C LEU A 441 8.94 -40.20 -8.97
N VAL A 442 7.69 -39.80 -8.69
CA VAL A 442 6.62 -39.81 -9.70
C VAL A 442 6.94 -38.87 -10.84
N ALA A 443 7.48 -37.67 -10.55
CA ALA A 443 7.92 -36.75 -11.59
C ALA A 443 9.01 -37.33 -12.49
N ALA A 444 10.03 -37.96 -11.91
CA ALA A 444 11.19 -38.50 -12.65
C ALA A 444 10.85 -39.73 -13.49
N LEU A 445 9.83 -40.52 -13.08
CA LEU A 445 9.43 -41.76 -13.78
C LEU A 445 8.32 -41.52 -14.82
N GLN A 446 7.84 -40.30 -14.98
CA GLN A 446 6.87 -39.94 -16.00
C GLN A 446 7.55 -39.24 -17.19
N SER A 447 6.95 -39.39 -18.37
CA SER A 447 7.30 -38.58 -19.55
C SER A 447 6.76 -37.16 -19.39
N HIS A 448 7.40 -36.18 -20.03
CA HIS A 448 6.94 -34.78 -20.08
C HIS A 448 6.80 -34.12 -18.68
N SER A 449 7.70 -34.45 -17.77
CA SER A 449 7.79 -33.83 -16.46
C SER A 449 9.09 -33.01 -16.36
N ALA A 450 9.01 -31.82 -15.75
CA ALA A 450 10.19 -30.99 -15.55
C ALA A 450 11.23 -31.69 -14.65
N PRO A 451 12.54 -31.56 -14.93
CA PRO A 451 13.59 -32.17 -14.13
C PRO A 451 13.55 -31.68 -12.69
N VAL A 452 13.80 -32.61 -11.77
CA VAL A 452 13.98 -32.29 -10.34
C VAL A 452 15.33 -31.62 -10.15
N GLN A 453 15.34 -30.42 -9.58
CA GLN A 453 16.54 -29.63 -9.31
C GLN A 453 17.00 -29.74 -7.87
N LYS A 454 16.06 -29.76 -6.92
CA LYS A 454 16.34 -29.78 -5.49
C LYS A 454 15.17 -30.37 -4.71
N ILE A 455 15.46 -31.11 -3.67
CA ILE A 455 14.47 -31.63 -2.72
C ILE A 455 14.94 -31.25 -1.33
N THR A 456 14.07 -30.68 -0.50
CA THR A 456 14.42 -30.30 0.87
C THR A 456 13.26 -30.54 1.83
N ILE A 457 13.61 -30.90 3.07
CA ILE A 457 12.68 -31.06 4.19
C ILE A 457 12.92 -30.00 5.28
N VAL A 458 13.63 -28.93 4.93
CA VAL A 458 13.88 -27.80 5.84
C VAL A 458 12.66 -26.88 5.87
N PRO A 459 11.98 -26.72 7.04
CA PRO A 459 10.77 -25.92 7.13
C PRO A 459 10.99 -24.44 6.81
N ARG A 460 10.05 -23.83 6.08
CA ARG A 460 10.07 -22.42 5.68
C ARG A 460 8.99 -21.59 6.37
N THR A 461 9.16 -20.27 6.38
CA THR A 461 8.21 -19.36 7.03
C THR A 461 6.87 -19.24 6.30
N SER A 462 6.79 -19.62 5.03
CA SER A 462 5.52 -19.74 4.28
C SER A 462 4.58 -20.83 4.80
N GLY A 463 5.08 -21.71 5.68
CA GLY A 463 4.33 -22.85 6.22
C GLY A 463 4.68 -24.18 5.59
N ALA A 464 5.44 -24.21 4.50
CA ALA A 464 5.94 -25.43 3.89
C ALA A 464 6.91 -26.13 4.85
N LEU A 465 6.72 -27.45 5.04
CA LEU A 465 7.61 -28.31 5.83
C LEU A 465 8.73 -28.91 4.99
N GLY A 466 8.54 -28.99 3.68
CA GLY A 466 9.48 -29.37 2.67
C GLY A 466 9.01 -28.85 1.31
N TYR A 467 9.79 -29.05 0.27
CA TYR A 467 9.36 -28.85 -1.11
C TYR A 467 10.30 -29.56 -2.11
N THR A 468 9.72 -29.94 -3.23
CA THR A 468 10.42 -30.47 -4.39
C THR A 468 10.42 -29.45 -5.51
N MET A 469 11.61 -28.94 -5.84
CA MET A 469 11.77 -27.94 -6.91
C MET A 469 11.97 -28.64 -8.25
N GLN A 470 11.05 -28.41 -9.18
CA GLN A 470 11.14 -28.80 -10.58
C GLN A 470 11.34 -27.57 -11.45
N VAL A 471 12.22 -27.63 -12.42
CA VAL A 471 12.57 -26.49 -13.27
C VAL A 471 12.59 -26.92 -14.71
N ASP A 472 11.78 -26.27 -15.54
CA ASP A 472 11.76 -26.49 -16.98
C ASP A 472 13.06 -26.02 -17.64
N GLU A 473 13.54 -26.74 -18.66
CA GLU A 473 14.78 -26.40 -19.37
C GLU A 473 14.65 -25.20 -20.33
N GLY A 474 13.41 -24.78 -20.64
CA GLY A 474 13.13 -23.69 -21.57
C GLY A 474 11.86 -22.93 -21.27
N ASN A 475 11.44 -22.06 -22.18
CA ASN A 475 10.16 -21.36 -22.11
C ASN A 475 9.04 -22.30 -22.53
N HIS A 476 8.16 -22.68 -21.59
CA HIS A 476 7.02 -23.57 -21.82
C HIS A 476 5.74 -22.72 -21.87
N TYR A 477 5.25 -22.44 -23.08
CA TYR A 477 4.04 -21.62 -23.28
C TYR A 477 2.76 -22.45 -23.43
N LEU A 478 2.86 -23.71 -23.81
CA LEU A 478 1.73 -24.59 -24.07
C LEU A 478 1.89 -25.88 -23.29
N MET A 479 0.85 -26.28 -22.58
CA MET A 479 0.80 -27.58 -21.90
C MET A 479 -0.18 -28.49 -22.65
N THR A 480 0.24 -29.72 -22.91
CA THR A 480 -0.62 -30.76 -23.46
C THR A 480 -1.52 -31.37 -22.39
N LYS A 481 -2.56 -32.09 -22.80
CA LYS A 481 -3.43 -32.85 -21.88
C LYS A 481 -2.61 -33.81 -21.01
N ASP A 482 -1.63 -34.52 -21.62
CA ASP A 482 -0.80 -35.50 -20.92
C ASP A 482 0.13 -34.84 -19.90
N GLU A 483 0.68 -33.66 -20.18
CA GLU A 483 1.50 -32.91 -19.23
C GLU A 483 0.69 -32.45 -18.00
N ILE A 484 -0.54 -31.95 -18.22
CA ILE A 484 -1.42 -31.58 -17.09
C ILE A 484 -1.80 -32.79 -16.25
N ILE A 485 -2.13 -33.91 -16.87
CA ILE A 485 -2.44 -35.18 -16.20
C ILE A 485 -1.25 -35.67 -15.39
N ASN A 486 -0.06 -35.64 -15.97
CA ASN A 486 1.18 -36.03 -15.29
C ASN A 486 1.50 -35.13 -14.09
N LYS A 487 1.24 -33.82 -14.25
CA LYS A 487 1.41 -32.86 -13.15
C LYS A 487 0.43 -33.11 -12.01
N ILE A 488 -0.82 -33.48 -12.31
CA ILE A 488 -1.80 -33.87 -11.28
C ILE A 488 -1.33 -35.15 -10.56
N ALA A 489 -0.82 -36.16 -11.29
CA ALA A 489 -0.27 -37.35 -10.69
C ALA A 489 0.92 -37.05 -9.76
N THR A 490 1.83 -36.13 -10.19
CA THR A 490 2.95 -35.68 -9.35
C THR A 490 2.45 -35.01 -8.07
N LEU A 491 1.44 -34.10 -8.16
CA LEU A 491 0.86 -33.40 -7.00
C LEU A 491 0.19 -34.40 -6.00
N THR A 492 -0.38 -35.51 -6.46
CA THR A 492 -1.00 -36.49 -5.56
C THR A 492 0.01 -37.40 -4.89
N ALA A 493 1.25 -37.50 -5.42
CA ALA A 493 2.23 -38.48 -5.06
C ALA A 493 2.76 -38.38 -3.62
N GLY A 494 2.88 -37.14 -3.08
CA GLY A 494 3.30 -36.97 -1.68
C GLY A 494 2.37 -37.67 -0.70
N ARG A 495 1.06 -37.44 -0.83
CA ARG A 495 0.04 -38.13 -0.02
C ARG A 495 0.01 -39.64 -0.24
N VAL A 496 0.18 -40.07 -1.49
CA VAL A 496 0.28 -41.50 -1.82
C VAL A 496 1.46 -42.15 -1.10
N ALA A 497 2.62 -41.49 -1.08
CA ALA A 497 3.79 -41.98 -0.37
C ALA A 497 3.54 -42.13 1.14
N GLU A 498 2.87 -41.16 1.76
CA GLU A 498 2.47 -41.25 3.18
C GLU A 498 1.56 -42.49 3.42
N GLU A 499 0.54 -42.67 2.58
CA GLU A 499 -0.42 -43.78 2.74
C GLU A 499 0.24 -45.14 2.57
N ILE A 500 1.06 -45.32 1.53
CA ILE A 500 1.76 -46.59 1.26
C ILE A 500 2.75 -46.97 2.38
N VAL A 501 3.43 -45.97 2.96
CA VAL A 501 4.51 -46.20 3.92
C VAL A 501 4.01 -46.29 5.36
N PHE A 502 3.13 -45.36 5.75
CA PHE A 502 2.71 -45.21 7.15
C PHE A 502 1.27 -45.68 7.39
N GLY A 503 0.52 -46.04 6.34
CA GLY A 503 -0.90 -46.40 6.45
C GLY A 503 -1.78 -45.26 6.97
N SER A 504 -1.29 -44.03 6.92
CA SER A 504 -1.97 -42.82 7.40
C SER A 504 -1.67 -41.65 6.48
N ILE A 505 -2.53 -40.65 6.51
CA ILE A 505 -2.43 -39.42 5.72
C ILE A 505 -2.36 -38.23 6.65
N THR A 506 -1.62 -37.20 6.25
CA THR A 506 -1.46 -35.98 7.04
C THR A 506 -2.09 -34.78 6.36
N THR A 507 -2.11 -33.66 7.07
CA THR A 507 -2.55 -32.36 6.54
C THR A 507 -1.51 -31.70 5.62
N GLY A 508 -0.32 -32.28 5.48
CA GLY A 508 0.79 -31.73 4.69
C GLY A 508 0.43 -31.53 3.22
N ALA A 509 -0.38 -32.44 2.67
CA ALA A 509 -0.79 -32.41 1.26
C ALA A 509 -1.89 -31.36 0.92
N SER A 510 -2.25 -30.43 1.81
CA SER A 510 -3.38 -29.51 1.57
C SER A 510 -3.19 -28.62 0.35
N ASN A 511 -2.00 -28.08 0.14
CA ASN A 511 -1.67 -27.26 -1.03
C ASN A 511 -1.67 -28.08 -2.33
N ASP A 512 -1.15 -29.31 -2.29
CA ASP A 512 -1.11 -30.19 -3.46
C ASP A 512 -2.50 -30.60 -3.91
N ILE A 513 -3.40 -30.87 -2.96
CA ILE A 513 -4.81 -31.15 -3.22
C ILE A 513 -5.48 -29.93 -3.90
N GLU A 514 -5.21 -28.73 -3.40
CA GLU A 514 -5.75 -27.50 -3.98
C GLU A 514 -5.26 -27.30 -5.42
N GLN A 515 -3.95 -27.45 -5.66
CA GLN A 515 -3.34 -27.30 -6.99
C GLN A 515 -3.83 -28.39 -7.96
N ALA A 516 -3.88 -29.65 -7.53
CA ALA A 516 -4.41 -30.73 -8.35
C ALA A 516 -5.87 -30.49 -8.74
N THR A 517 -6.70 -30.02 -7.82
CA THR A 517 -8.11 -29.68 -8.07
C THR A 517 -8.24 -28.52 -9.05
N LYS A 518 -7.45 -27.45 -8.88
CA LYS A 518 -7.44 -26.29 -9.80
C LYS A 518 -7.05 -26.70 -11.22
N LEU A 519 -6.01 -27.52 -11.37
CA LEU A 519 -5.57 -28.01 -12.69
C LEU A 519 -6.62 -28.91 -13.35
N ALA A 520 -7.19 -29.86 -12.63
CA ALA A 520 -8.25 -30.73 -13.14
C ALA A 520 -9.47 -29.94 -13.57
N ARG A 521 -9.86 -28.93 -12.79
CA ARG A 521 -10.98 -28.03 -13.13
C ARG A 521 -10.68 -27.22 -14.38
N ALA A 522 -9.51 -26.56 -14.45
CA ALA A 522 -9.10 -25.73 -15.58
C ALA A 522 -9.02 -26.54 -16.88
N MET A 523 -8.59 -27.81 -16.79
CA MET A 523 -8.55 -28.73 -17.92
C MET A 523 -9.94 -28.92 -18.56
N ILE A 524 -10.98 -28.98 -17.71
CA ILE A 524 -12.38 -29.16 -18.16
C ILE A 524 -12.98 -27.82 -18.59
N THR A 525 -12.89 -26.78 -17.74
CA THR A 525 -13.68 -25.54 -17.87
C THR A 525 -13.05 -24.50 -18.80
N ARG A 526 -11.71 -24.50 -18.93
CA ARG A 526 -10.94 -23.49 -19.67
C ARG A 526 -10.30 -24.03 -20.95
N TYR A 527 -9.68 -25.21 -20.86
CA TYR A 527 -8.85 -25.70 -21.95
C TYR A 527 -9.58 -26.63 -22.92
N GLY A 528 -10.85 -27.01 -22.59
CA GLY A 528 -11.64 -27.88 -23.44
C GLY A 528 -11.03 -29.27 -23.65
N MET A 529 -10.28 -29.76 -22.66
CA MET A 529 -9.56 -31.06 -22.72
C MET A 529 -10.37 -32.23 -22.17
N SER A 530 -11.65 -32.03 -21.93
CA SER A 530 -12.60 -33.05 -21.51
C SER A 530 -13.28 -33.68 -22.70
N ASP A 531 -13.36 -35.02 -22.74
CA ASP A 531 -14.06 -35.75 -23.80
C ASP A 531 -15.58 -35.55 -23.72
N GLU A 532 -16.12 -35.23 -22.52
CA GLU A 532 -17.54 -35.01 -22.28
C GLU A 532 -18.03 -33.65 -22.76
N PHE A 533 -17.25 -32.59 -22.53
CA PHE A 533 -17.66 -31.21 -22.82
C PHE A 533 -16.97 -30.64 -24.07
N GLY A 534 -15.84 -31.22 -24.52
CA GLY A 534 -15.11 -30.78 -25.68
C GLY A 534 -14.69 -29.30 -25.60
N MET A 535 -14.77 -28.59 -26.73
CA MET A 535 -14.33 -27.20 -26.88
C MET A 535 -15.37 -26.19 -26.38
N VAL A 536 -15.85 -26.30 -25.15
CA VAL A 536 -16.80 -25.37 -24.53
C VAL A 536 -16.14 -24.68 -23.35
N ALA A 537 -16.09 -23.34 -23.38
CA ALA A 537 -15.64 -22.55 -22.25
C ALA A 537 -16.77 -22.41 -21.22
N MET A 538 -16.55 -22.88 -20.00
CA MET A 538 -17.54 -22.89 -18.90
C MET A 538 -17.14 -21.98 -17.75
N GLU A 539 -16.05 -21.26 -17.92
CA GLU A 539 -15.45 -20.41 -16.90
C GLU A 539 -14.98 -19.11 -17.54
N THR A 540 -15.25 -18.00 -16.85
CA THR A 540 -14.70 -16.69 -17.19
C THR A 540 -13.61 -16.36 -16.16
N VAL A 541 -12.46 -15.91 -16.64
CA VAL A 541 -11.36 -15.46 -15.77
C VAL A 541 -11.50 -13.97 -15.56
N GLU A 542 -11.63 -13.57 -14.30
CA GLU A 542 -11.54 -12.20 -13.86
C GLU A 542 -10.18 -11.98 -13.18
N ASN A 543 -9.66 -10.75 -13.22
CA ASN A 543 -8.35 -10.41 -12.63
C ASN A 543 -7.19 -11.31 -13.11
N ALA A 544 -7.06 -11.52 -14.41
CA ALA A 544 -6.08 -12.43 -15.01
C ALA A 544 -4.64 -12.21 -14.51
N TYR A 545 -4.24 -10.97 -14.22
CA TYR A 545 -2.91 -10.60 -13.73
C TYR A 545 -2.74 -10.64 -12.20
N LEU A 546 -3.80 -10.95 -11.44
CA LEU A 546 -3.79 -10.95 -9.96
C LEU A 546 -4.17 -12.31 -9.33
N GLY A 547 -3.97 -13.38 -10.06
CA GLY A 547 -4.25 -14.72 -9.58
C GLY A 547 -5.50 -15.37 -10.21
N GLY A 548 -6.25 -14.62 -11.03
CA GLY A 548 -7.29 -15.18 -11.87
C GLY A 548 -8.49 -15.70 -11.09
N ASP A 549 -9.25 -14.81 -10.46
CA ASP A 549 -10.57 -15.22 -9.95
C ASP A 549 -11.41 -15.74 -11.10
N THR A 550 -12.07 -16.89 -10.88
CA THR A 550 -12.86 -17.55 -11.91
C THR A 550 -14.31 -17.60 -11.51
N SER A 551 -15.19 -17.29 -12.46
CA SER A 551 -16.62 -17.47 -12.29
C SER A 551 -17.15 -18.48 -13.31
N LEU A 552 -17.93 -19.46 -12.84
CA LEU A 552 -18.53 -20.47 -13.71
C LEU A 552 -19.72 -19.87 -14.47
N SER A 553 -19.71 -20.05 -15.80
CA SER A 553 -20.75 -19.57 -16.71
C SER A 553 -21.63 -20.71 -17.23
N CYS A 554 -22.05 -21.61 -16.33
CA CYS A 554 -22.84 -22.80 -16.69
C CYS A 554 -23.96 -23.07 -15.67
N SER A 555 -24.92 -23.95 -16.03
CA SER A 555 -26.02 -24.34 -15.15
C SER A 555 -25.54 -25.16 -13.94
N ALA A 556 -26.33 -25.19 -12.87
CA ALA A 556 -26.02 -25.98 -11.68
C ALA A 556 -25.90 -27.49 -11.99
N GLU A 557 -26.66 -28.01 -12.96
CA GLU A 557 -26.51 -29.41 -13.41
C GLU A 557 -25.16 -29.65 -14.07
N THR A 558 -24.70 -28.73 -14.93
CA THR A 558 -23.39 -28.81 -15.56
C THR A 558 -22.27 -28.70 -14.51
N GLN A 559 -22.43 -27.85 -13.50
CA GLN A 559 -21.47 -27.72 -12.40
C GLN A 559 -21.31 -29.04 -11.64
N ALA A 560 -22.41 -29.72 -11.32
CA ALA A 560 -22.38 -31.02 -10.65
C ALA A 560 -21.63 -32.09 -11.49
N ARG A 561 -21.79 -32.05 -12.82
CA ARG A 561 -21.06 -32.95 -13.73
C ARG A 561 -19.57 -32.61 -13.80
N ILE A 562 -19.21 -31.31 -13.84
CA ILE A 562 -17.83 -30.86 -13.76
C ILE A 562 -17.18 -31.36 -12.47
N ASP A 563 -17.85 -31.20 -11.32
CA ASP A 563 -17.34 -31.66 -10.02
C ASP A 563 -17.10 -33.17 -10.00
N ALA A 564 -18.02 -33.95 -10.56
CA ALA A 564 -17.86 -35.41 -10.68
C ALA A 564 -16.64 -35.79 -11.55
N LEU A 565 -16.43 -35.09 -12.67
CA LEU A 565 -15.28 -35.33 -13.54
C LEU A 565 -13.96 -34.92 -12.88
N VAL A 566 -13.92 -33.80 -12.16
CA VAL A 566 -12.74 -33.37 -11.39
C VAL A 566 -12.33 -34.46 -10.39
N VAL A 567 -13.31 -34.97 -9.63
CA VAL A 567 -13.07 -36.08 -8.69
C VAL A 567 -12.54 -37.34 -9.40
N SER A 568 -13.12 -37.68 -10.56
CA SER A 568 -12.67 -38.84 -11.36
C SER A 568 -11.24 -38.68 -11.85
N ILE A 569 -10.88 -37.53 -12.41
CA ILE A 569 -9.53 -37.23 -12.91
C ILE A 569 -8.51 -37.33 -11.76
N VAL A 570 -8.76 -36.63 -10.65
CA VAL A 570 -7.83 -36.66 -9.50
C VAL A 570 -7.66 -38.06 -8.95
N LYS A 571 -8.75 -38.85 -8.85
CA LYS A 571 -8.72 -40.23 -8.38
C LYS A 571 -7.92 -41.16 -9.32
N GLU A 572 -8.10 -40.99 -10.63
CA GLU A 572 -7.33 -41.79 -11.62
C GLU A 572 -5.84 -41.47 -11.51
N GLN A 573 -5.47 -40.22 -11.39
CA GLN A 573 -4.06 -39.83 -11.25
C GLN A 573 -3.47 -40.23 -9.89
N TYR A 574 -4.28 -40.24 -8.84
CA TYR A 574 -3.91 -40.82 -7.55
C TYR A 574 -3.58 -42.32 -7.67
N GLN A 575 -4.40 -43.11 -8.39
CA GLN A 575 -4.15 -44.52 -8.66
C GLN A 575 -2.88 -44.72 -9.49
N LYS A 576 -2.64 -43.88 -10.51
CA LYS A 576 -1.40 -43.92 -11.30
C LYS A 576 -0.17 -43.65 -10.42
N ALA A 577 -0.19 -42.67 -9.57
CA ALA A 577 0.88 -42.37 -8.63
C ALA A 577 1.10 -43.55 -7.65
N THR A 578 0.01 -44.19 -7.17
CA THR A 578 0.06 -45.37 -6.31
C THR A 578 0.79 -46.54 -6.99
N GLN A 579 0.47 -46.79 -8.26
CA GLN A 579 1.12 -47.86 -9.02
C GLN A 579 2.63 -47.56 -9.19
N ILE A 580 2.99 -46.33 -9.62
CA ILE A 580 4.39 -45.93 -9.80
C ILE A 580 5.20 -46.09 -8.51
N LEU A 581 4.67 -45.63 -7.38
CA LEU A 581 5.39 -45.68 -6.10
C LEU A 581 5.46 -47.11 -5.54
N THR A 582 4.43 -47.93 -5.76
CA THR A 582 4.42 -49.34 -5.33
C THR A 582 5.45 -50.16 -6.12
N ASP A 583 5.50 -49.96 -7.44
CA ASP A 583 6.45 -50.68 -8.32
C ASP A 583 7.92 -50.28 -8.04
N ASN A 584 8.12 -49.06 -7.49
CA ASN A 584 9.45 -48.54 -7.17
C ASN A 584 9.69 -48.36 -5.67
N ARG A 585 9.05 -49.20 -4.83
CA ARG A 585 9.10 -49.08 -3.38
C ARG A 585 10.52 -49.08 -2.80
N ALA A 586 11.40 -49.91 -3.30
CA ALA A 586 12.78 -49.97 -2.83
C ALA A 586 13.52 -48.64 -3.06
N LYS A 587 13.30 -48.00 -4.23
CA LYS A 587 13.88 -46.70 -4.54
C LYS A 587 13.28 -45.57 -3.70
N LEU A 588 11.98 -45.63 -3.42
CA LEU A 588 11.31 -44.71 -2.52
C LEU A 588 11.95 -44.74 -1.13
N ASP A 589 12.17 -45.97 -0.58
CA ASP A 589 12.76 -46.15 0.75
C ASP A 589 14.24 -45.70 0.79
N GLU A 590 15.04 -46.02 -0.26
CA GLU A 590 16.46 -45.61 -0.36
C GLU A 590 16.59 -44.07 -0.40
N LEU A 591 15.81 -43.40 -1.27
CA LEU A 591 15.85 -41.96 -1.46
C LEU A 591 15.30 -41.21 -0.24
N ALA A 592 14.21 -41.69 0.35
CA ALA A 592 13.63 -41.06 1.54
C ALA A 592 14.57 -41.11 2.73
N LYS A 593 15.27 -42.23 2.94
CA LYS A 593 16.29 -42.35 3.96
C LYS A 593 17.47 -41.40 3.70
N TYR A 594 17.92 -41.30 2.46
CA TYR A 594 19.01 -40.39 2.09
C TYR A 594 18.61 -38.92 2.33
N LEU A 595 17.38 -38.54 1.94
CA LEU A 595 16.86 -37.20 2.21
C LEU A 595 16.68 -36.93 3.71
N TYR A 596 16.23 -37.90 4.49
CA TYR A 596 16.11 -37.79 5.95
C TYR A 596 17.46 -37.46 6.61
N GLU A 597 18.55 -38.11 6.15
CA GLU A 597 19.90 -37.90 6.68
C GLU A 597 20.51 -36.57 6.23
N LYS A 598 20.32 -36.18 4.97
CA LYS A 598 20.93 -35.01 4.34
C LYS A 598 20.11 -33.72 4.51
N GLU A 599 18.80 -33.82 4.75
CA GLU A 599 17.79 -32.77 4.82
C GLU A 599 17.59 -31.99 3.52
N THR A 600 18.56 -31.98 2.65
CA THR A 600 18.50 -31.33 1.31
C THR A 600 19.39 -32.15 0.36
N ILE A 601 18.84 -32.48 -0.81
CA ILE A 601 19.56 -33.15 -1.88
C ILE A 601 19.37 -32.44 -3.20
N THR A 602 20.39 -32.48 -4.07
CA THR A 602 20.34 -31.93 -5.42
C THR A 602 19.64 -32.90 -6.38
N GLY A 603 19.12 -32.39 -7.51
CA GLY A 603 18.56 -33.23 -8.56
C GLY A 603 19.57 -34.21 -9.13
N GLU A 604 20.86 -33.86 -9.18
CA GLU A 604 21.94 -34.76 -9.63
C GLU A 604 22.14 -35.92 -8.65
N GLU A 605 22.20 -35.65 -7.34
CA GLU A 605 22.29 -36.71 -6.31
C GLU A 605 21.08 -37.65 -6.37
N PHE A 606 19.87 -37.07 -6.51
CA PHE A 606 18.63 -37.81 -6.65
C PHE A 606 18.67 -38.75 -7.88
N MET A 607 19.02 -38.21 -9.07
CA MET A 607 19.09 -39.01 -10.30
C MET A 607 20.18 -40.06 -10.28
N ASN A 608 21.32 -39.80 -9.63
CA ASN A 608 22.39 -40.79 -9.46
C ASN A 608 21.94 -41.98 -8.62
N ILE A 609 21.15 -41.78 -7.56
CA ILE A 609 20.59 -42.87 -6.74
C ILE A 609 19.50 -43.61 -7.53
N LEU A 610 18.61 -42.88 -8.20
CA LEU A 610 17.51 -43.45 -8.97
C LEU A 610 18.03 -44.38 -10.08
N ASN A 611 19.05 -43.94 -10.83
CA ASN A 611 19.61 -44.67 -11.97
C ASN A 611 20.61 -45.75 -11.57
N LYS A 612 20.99 -45.84 -10.31
CA LYS A 612 21.88 -46.90 -9.82
C LYS A 612 21.19 -48.25 -9.97
N LYS A 613 21.70 -49.09 -10.90
CA LYS A 613 21.19 -50.45 -11.04
C LYS A 613 21.47 -51.21 -9.76
N GLU A 614 20.46 -51.91 -9.25
CA GLU A 614 20.67 -52.90 -8.20
C GLU A 614 21.67 -53.93 -8.71
N ALA A 615 22.79 -54.08 -7.99
CA ALA A 615 23.86 -55.00 -8.35
C ALA A 615 23.51 -56.43 -7.92
#